data_39b80a9a5d86932b4f6583cb7920278c
#
_entry.id   39b80a9a5d86932b4f6583cb7920278c
#
_cell.length_a   1.000
_cell.length_b   1.000
_cell.length_c   1.000
_cell.angle_alpha   90.00
_cell.angle_beta   90.00
_cell.angle_gamma   90.00
#
_symmetry.space_group_name_H-M   'P 1'
#
loop_
_entity.id
_entity.type
_entity.pdbx_description
1 polymer ?
#
loop_
_entity_poly.entity_id
_entity_poly.type
_entity_poly.pdbx_seq_one_letter_code
_entity_poly.pdbx_strand_id
1 'polypeptide(L)'
;MPSNEDLIRYYQEKIHHIEDQIKNIEAHIRQLDAFEASEMRKNLPNEYKASLHSTISKAKNDAGIVKQKAIAATNNLKSRIHAFMQNPKKN
;
A
#
# COMPACT_ATOMS: atom_id res chain seq x y z
N MET A 1 29.35 11.54 8.97
CA MET A 1 28.50 10.37 9.23
C MET A 1 27.22 10.81 9.92
N PRO A 2 26.07 10.39 9.44
CA PRO A 2 24.83 10.72 10.12
C PRO A 2 24.76 10.01 11.47
N SER A 3 24.17 10.67 12.45
CA SER A 3 23.95 10.09 13.77
C SER A 3 22.80 9.08 13.70
N ASN A 4 22.65 8.26 14.76
CA ASN A 4 21.50 7.37 14.86
C ASN A 4 20.18 8.13 14.82
N GLU A 5 20.15 9.32 15.44
CA GLU A 5 18.95 10.16 15.41
C GLU A 5 18.60 10.60 14.00
N ASP A 6 19.61 10.96 13.20
CA ASP A 6 19.39 11.35 11.81
C ASP A 6 18.88 10.18 10.99
N LEU A 7 19.42 8.98 11.20
CA LEU A 7 18.97 7.77 10.51
C LEU A 7 17.55 7.41 10.90
N ILE A 8 17.21 7.51 12.19
CA ILE A 8 15.87 7.24 12.67
C ILE A 8 14.88 8.20 12.00
N ARG A 9 15.21 9.48 11.96
CA ARG A 9 14.37 10.50 11.33
C ARG A 9 14.19 10.20 9.85
N TYR A 10 15.26 9.84 9.17
CA TYR A 10 15.20 9.49 7.76
C TYR A 10 14.25 8.31 7.51
N TYR A 11 14.38 7.24 8.29
CA TYR A 11 13.51 6.09 8.16
C TYR A 11 12.06 6.41 8.51
N GLN A 12 11.83 7.24 9.52
CA GLN A 12 10.48 7.67 9.87
C GLN A 12 9.82 8.42 8.72
N GLU A 13 10.55 9.28 8.04
CA GLU A 13 10.05 10.00 6.88
C GLU A 13 9.70 9.04 5.74
N LYS A 14 10.53 8.03 5.52
CA LYS A 14 10.26 7.02 4.49
C LYS A 14 9.05 6.19 4.85
N ILE A 15 8.88 5.84 6.12
CA ILE A 15 7.70 5.11 6.59
C ILE A 15 6.44 5.92 6.31
N HIS A 16 6.43 7.21 6.65
CA HIS A 16 5.28 8.07 6.39
C HIS A 16 4.95 8.14 4.91
N HIS A 17 5.98 8.27 4.08
CA HIS A 17 5.78 8.29 2.63
C HIS A 17 5.13 7.00 2.13
N ILE A 18 5.62 5.85 2.59
CA ILE A 18 5.06 4.55 2.19
C ILE A 18 3.64 4.39 2.72
N GLU A 19 3.38 4.80 3.95
CA GLU A 19 2.03 4.73 4.52
C GLU A 19 1.03 5.59 3.73
N ASP A 20 1.46 6.74 3.24
CA ASP A 20 0.62 7.56 2.36
C ASP A 20 0.33 6.84 1.04
N GLN A 21 1.31 6.14 0.48
CA GLN A 21 1.11 5.34 -0.72
C GLN A 21 0.13 4.19 -0.47
N ILE A 22 0.21 3.56 0.71
CA ILE A 22 -0.73 2.50 1.09
C ILE A 22 -2.15 3.05 1.12
N LYS A 23 -2.36 4.24 1.69
CA LYS A 23 -3.68 4.89 1.71
C LYS A 23 -4.18 5.15 0.30
N ASN A 24 -3.30 5.55 -0.61
CA ASN A 24 -3.66 5.79 -2.00
C ASN A 24 -4.07 4.48 -2.70
N ILE A 25 -3.38 3.38 -2.40
CA ILE A 25 -3.73 2.07 -2.95
C ILE A 25 -5.10 1.63 -2.43
N GLU A 26 -5.36 1.81 -1.14
CA GLU A 26 -6.66 1.48 -0.55
C GLU A 26 -7.79 2.31 -1.17
N ALA A 27 -7.54 3.59 -1.40
CA ALA A 27 -8.51 4.46 -2.05
C ALA A 27 -8.77 4.00 -3.48
N HIS A 28 -7.73 3.58 -4.19
CA HIS A 28 -7.87 3.05 -5.55
C HIS A 28 -8.74 1.80 -5.59
N ILE A 29 -8.54 0.89 -4.64
CA ILE A 29 -9.35 -0.33 -4.54
C ILE A 29 -10.82 0.05 -4.31
N ARG A 30 -11.09 1.01 -3.42
CA ARG A 30 -12.47 1.47 -3.19
C ARG A 30 -13.08 2.09 -4.44
N GLN A 31 -12.29 2.83 -5.21
CA GLN A 31 -12.76 3.42 -6.47
C GLN A 31 -13.10 2.37 -7.51
N LEU A 32 -12.28 1.31 -7.58
CA LEU A 32 -12.56 0.18 -8.49
C LEU A 32 -13.87 -0.51 -8.09
N ASP A 33 -14.08 -0.74 -6.79
CA ASP A 33 -15.32 -1.34 -6.30
C ASP A 33 -16.53 -0.46 -6.62
N ALA A 34 -16.42 0.84 -6.41
CA ALA A 34 -17.51 1.78 -6.69
C ALA A 34 -17.82 1.83 -8.17
N PHE A 35 -16.80 1.81 -9.01
CA PHE A 35 -16.98 1.80 -10.46
C PHE A 35 -17.71 0.54 -10.91
N GLU A 36 -17.26 -0.62 -10.45
CA GLU A 36 -17.91 -1.89 -10.79
C GLU A 36 -19.38 -1.88 -10.35
N ALA A 37 -19.64 -1.47 -9.11
CA ALA A 37 -21.00 -1.43 -8.58
C ALA A 37 -21.89 -0.50 -9.41
N SER A 38 -21.38 0.64 -9.84
CA SER A 38 -22.11 1.57 -10.69
C SER A 38 -22.44 0.97 -12.03
N GLU A 39 -21.45 0.31 -12.66
CA GLU A 39 -21.66 -0.30 -13.98
C GLU A 39 -22.62 -1.49 -13.93
N MET A 40 -22.57 -2.27 -12.83
CA MET A 40 -23.46 -3.44 -12.69
C MET A 40 -24.91 -3.05 -12.52
N ARG A 41 -25.20 -1.80 -12.11
CA ARG A 41 -26.58 -1.29 -12.00
C ARG A 41 -27.15 -0.87 -13.35
N LYS A 42 -26.32 -0.69 -14.36
CA LYS A 42 -26.76 -0.27 -15.67
C LYS A 42 -27.30 -1.46 -16.45
N ASN A 43 -28.17 -1.18 -17.39
CA ASN A 43 -28.71 -2.23 -18.28
C ASN A 43 -27.73 -2.49 -19.42
N LEU A 44 -26.67 -3.23 -19.12
CA LEU A 44 -25.59 -3.53 -20.04
C LEU A 44 -25.55 -5.03 -20.36
N PRO A 45 -24.93 -5.42 -21.49
CA PRO A 45 -24.83 -6.83 -21.84
C PRO A 45 -24.12 -7.64 -20.76
N ASN A 46 -24.58 -8.89 -20.56
CA ASN A 46 -23.99 -9.77 -19.56
C ASN A 46 -22.51 -10.07 -19.85
N GLU A 47 -22.16 -10.17 -21.14
CA GLU A 47 -20.77 -10.38 -21.53
C GLU A 47 -19.86 -9.23 -21.07
N TYR A 48 -20.33 -8.01 -21.20
CA TYR A 48 -19.60 -6.85 -20.72
C TYR A 48 -19.44 -6.90 -19.20
N LYS A 49 -20.53 -7.22 -18.49
CA LYS A 49 -20.50 -7.27 -17.02
C LYS A 49 -19.54 -8.35 -16.52
N ALA A 50 -19.54 -9.52 -17.16
CA ALA A 50 -18.62 -10.60 -16.81
C ALA A 50 -17.16 -10.20 -17.06
N SER A 51 -16.90 -9.57 -18.20
CA SER A 51 -15.56 -9.10 -18.55
C SER A 51 -15.10 -8.01 -17.57
N LEU A 52 -15.98 -7.09 -17.24
CA LEU A 52 -15.69 -6.03 -16.29
C LEU A 52 -15.34 -6.60 -14.92
N HIS A 53 -16.16 -7.53 -14.43
CA HIS A 53 -15.91 -8.16 -13.14
C HIS A 53 -14.54 -8.84 -13.11
N SER A 54 -14.19 -9.57 -14.15
CA SER A 54 -12.89 -10.24 -14.25
C SER A 54 -11.74 -9.23 -14.23
N THR A 55 -11.88 -8.17 -15.02
CA THR A 55 -10.86 -7.12 -15.11
C THR A 55 -10.67 -6.40 -13.77
N ILE A 56 -11.77 -6.04 -13.12
CA ILE A 56 -11.71 -5.34 -11.83
C ILE A 56 -11.14 -6.25 -10.75
N SER A 57 -11.55 -7.54 -10.73
CA SER A 57 -11.02 -8.50 -9.77
C SER A 57 -9.51 -8.64 -9.90
N LYS A 58 -8.99 -8.70 -11.13
CA LYS A 58 -7.56 -8.78 -11.36
C LYS A 58 -6.85 -7.50 -10.89
N ALA A 59 -7.42 -6.35 -11.22
CA ALA A 59 -6.84 -5.07 -10.81
C ALA A 59 -6.79 -4.93 -9.29
N LYS A 60 -7.84 -5.35 -8.59
CA LYS A 60 -7.86 -5.33 -7.12
C LYS A 60 -6.84 -6.30 -6.53
N ASN A 61 -6.71 -7.47 -7.13
CA ASN A 61 -5.72 -8.44 -6.67
C ASN A 61 -4.30 -7.90 -6.83
N ASP A 62 -4.01 -7.30 -7.98
CA ASP A 62 -2.70 -6.70 -8.24
C ASP A 62 -2.41 -5.56 -7.24
N ALA A 63 -3.40 -4.72 -6.99
CA ALA A 63 -3.27 -3.63 -6.01
C ALA A 63 -3.04 -4.18 -4.61
N GLY A 64 -3.71 -5.28 -4.25
CA GLY A 64 -3.51 -5.94 -2.96
C GLY A 64 -2.09 -6.47 -2.78
N ILE A 65 -1.51 -7.00 -3.84
CA ILE A 65 -0.12 -7.49 -3.81
C ILE A 65 0.84 -6.31 -3.58
N VAL A 66 0.65 -5.22 -4.29
CA VAL A 66 1.46 -4.01 -4.11
C VAL A 66 1.34 -3.49 -2.69
N LYS A 67 0.11 -3.46 -2.17
CA LYS A 67 -0.15 -3.02 -0.79
C LYS A 67 0.63 -3.88 0.21
N GLN A 68 0.60 -5.20 0.06
CA GLN A 68 1.30 -6.10 0.97
C GLN A 68 2.82 -5.90 0.91
N LYS A 69 3.36 -5.67 -0.27
CA LYS A 69 4.78 -5.37 -0.42
C LYS A 69 5.15 -4.05 0.27
N ALA A 70 4.28 -3.06 0.18
CA ALA A 70 4.50 -1.77 0.84
C ALA A 70 4.45 -1.92 2.36
N ILE A 71 3.50 -2.71 2.88
CA ILE A 71 3.41 -3.00 4.31
C ILE A 71 4.68 -3.71 4.79
N ALA A 72 5.16 -4.68 4.03
CA ALA A 72 6.39 -5.40 4.39
C ALA A 72 7.59 -4.45 4.43
N ALA A 73 7.69 -3.53 3.47
CA ALA A 73 8.76 -2.53 3.45
C ALA A 73 8.69 -1.63 4.67
N THR A 74 7.48 -1.19 5.04
CA THR A 74 7.27 -0.37 6.23
C THR A 74 7.71 -1.10 7.50
N ASN A 75 7.33 -2.38 7.62
CA ASN A 75 7.69 -3.18 8.77
C ASN A 75 9.21 -3.38 8.86
N ASN A 76 9.88 -3.53 7.73
CA ASN A 76 11.33 -3.65 7.67
C ASN A 76 11.99 -2.37 8.21
N LEU A 77 11.51 -1.20 7.79
CA LEU A 77 12.04 0.07 8.26
C LEU A 77 11.79 0.26 9.75
N LYS A 78 10.61 -0.12 10.24
CA LYS A 78 10.29 -0.06 11.66
C LYS A 78 11.22 -0.93 12.48
N SER A 79 11.55 -2.12 11.98
CA SER A 79 12.50 -3.02 12.63
C SER A 79 13.89 -2.39 12.73
N ARG A 80 14.32 -1.69 11.69
CA ARG A 80 15.62 -1.00 11.70
C ARG A 80 15.66 0.11 12.72
N ILE A 81 14.58 0.88 12.81
CA ILE A 81 14.46 1.94 13.82
C ILE A 81 14.55 1.33 15.21
N HIS A 82 13.82 0.25 15.43
CA HIS A 82 13.81 -0.43 16.73
C HIS A 82 15.21 -0.89 17.12
N ALA A 83 15.96 -1.45 16.16
CA ALA A 83 17.32 -1.88 16.40
C ALA A 83 18.22 -0.72 16.80
N PHE A 84 18.09 0.45 16.15
CA PHE A 84 18.85 1.63 16.51
C PHE A 84 18.51 2.12 17.92
N MET A 85 17.24 2.03 18.30
CA MET A 85 16.80 2.47 19.63
C MET A 85 17.25 1.52 20.73
N GLN A 86 17.36 0.22 20.44
CA GLN A 86 17.78 -0.76 21.43
C GLN A 86 19.28 -0.77 21.68
N ASN A 87 20.07 -0.34 20.71
CA ASN A 87 21.52 -0.38 20.79
C ASN A 87 22.14 1.00 20.50
N PRO A 88 21.74 2.04 21.23
CA PRO A 88 22.21 3.39 20.92
C PRO A 88 23.69 3.59 21.18
N LYS A 89 24.30 2.76 22.00
CA LYS A 89 25.70 2.90 22.39
C LYS A 89 26.66 2.03 21.61
N LYS A 90 26.18 1.26 20.70
CA LYS A 90 27.03 0.40 19.87
C LYS A 90 27.46 1.13 18.62
N ASN A 91 28.46 1.93 18.79
CA ASN A 91 28.99 2.75 17.71
C ASN A 91 30.32 2.21 17.23
#